data_81b507cb4ecb1dec96126e5ace03921f
#
_entry.id   81b507cb4ecb1dec96126e5ace03921f
#
_cell.length_a   1.000
_cell.length_b   1.000
_cell.length_c   1.000
_cell.angle_alpha   90.00
_cell.angle_beta   90.00
_cell.angle_gamma   90.00
#
_symmetry.space_group_name_H-M   'P 1'
#
loop_
_entity.id
_entity.type
_entity.pdbx_description
1 polymer ?
#
loop_
_entity_poly.entity_id
_entity_poly.type
_entity_poly.pdbx_seq_one_letter_code
_entity_poly.pdbx_strand_id
1 'polypeptide(L)'
;MPSNKKHQQGFSLLEALVAMVLTSIIALGGALSMGKIMQVQRQSNLQQIAVNELRNLLREDGQKLCETSPPEAPQIEINGKDITVNVTCTPSTIRVGTTDTQIISPVLSVKGEDAKQLFGGEIEVGNTLLKVGDTP
;
A
#
# COMPACT_ATOMS: atom_id res chain seq x y z
N MET A 1 -45.61 -38.37 43.11
CA MET A 1 -44.51 -37.53 42.56
C MET A 1 -44.59 -37.65 41.06
N PRO A 2 -44.89 -36.59 40.32
CA PRO A 2 -44.95 -36.67 38.87
C PRO A 2 -43.51 -36.74 38.31
N SER A 3 -43.23 -37.84 37.60
CA SER A 3 -41.99 -38.04 36.86
C SER A 3 -41.97 -37.10 35.66
N ASN A 4 -41.09 -36.12 35.71
CA ASN A 4 -40.82 -35.21 34.61
C ASN A 4 -40.03 -35.98 33.52
N LYS A 5 -40.69 -36.60 32.57
CA LYS A 5 -40.08 -37.15 31.33
C LYS A 5 -39.58 -35.94 30.52
N LYS A 6 -38.32 -35.60 30.66
CA LYS A 6 -37.63 -34.73 29.71
C LYS A 6 -37.71 -35.39 28.32
N HIS A 7 -38.47 -34.76 27.43
CA HIS A 7 -38.43 -35.10 26.01
C HIS A 7 -37.01 -34.84 25.51
N GLN A 8 -36.25 -35.91 25.35
CA GLN A 8 -35.05 -35.88 24.54
C GLN A 8 -35.53 -35.75 23.09
N GLN A 9 -35.51 -34.52 22.58
CA GLN A 9 -35.67 -34.27 21.15
C GLN A 9 -34.41 -34.80 20.49
N GLY A 10 -34.55 -35.95 19.80
CA GLY A 10 -33.48 -36.46 18.96
C GLY A 10 -33.22 -35.50 17.83
N PHE A 11 -31.98 -35.05 17.74
CA PHE A 11 -31.49 -34.27 16.60
C PHE A 11 -31.82 -35.07 15.33
N SER A 12 -32.62 -34.50 14.45
CA SER A 12 -32.95 -35.11 13.18
C SER A 12 -31.69 -35.24 12.34
N LEU A 13 -31.45 -36.38 11.70
CA LEU A 13 -30.32 -36.61 10.79
C LEU A 13 -30.21 -35.51 9.74
N LEU A 14 -31.36 -35.02 9.29
CA LEU A 14 -31.47 -33.91 8.35
C LEU A 14 -30.91 -32.59 8.91
N GLU A 15 -31.14 -32.29 10.19
CA GLU A 15 -30.68 -31.12 10.86
C GLU A 15 -29.14 -31.14 11.01
N ALA A 16 -28.56 -32.29 11.31
CA ALA A 16 -27.13 -32.49 11.36
C ALA A 16 -26.49 -32.32 9.97
N LEU A 17 -27.09 -32.79 8.92
CA LEU A 17 -26.62 -32.61 7.54
C LEU A 17 -26.66 -31.14 7.13
N VAL A 18 -27.73 -30.41 7.42
CA VAL A 18 -27.86 -29.00 7.12
C VAL A 18 -26.82 -28.20 7.89
N ALA A 19 -26.60 -28.50 9.17
CA ALA A 19 -25.58 -27.85 9.97
C ALA A 19 -24.16 -28.06 9.42
N MET A 20 -23.81 -29.25 8.95
CA MET A 20 -22.52 -29.55 8.32
C MET A 20 -22.31 -28.75 7.03
N VAL A 21 -23.35 -28.65 6.20
CA VAL A 21 -23.27 -27.88 4.94
C VAL A 21 -23.08 -26.39 5.25
N LEU A 22 -23.83 -25.83 6.17
CA LEU A 22 -23.72 -24.42 6.55
C LEU A 22 -22.34 -24.09 7.13
N THR A 23 -21.82 -24.93 8.03
CA THR A 23 -20.48 -24.73 8.59
C THR A 23 -19.38 -24.80 7.53
N SER A 24 -19.53 -25.69 6.55
CA SER A 24 -18.57 -25.79 5.43
C SER A 24 -18.54 -24.54 4.57
N ILE A 25 -19.67 -23.94 4.26
CA ILE A 25 -19.78 -22.70 3.48
C ILE A 25 -19.13 -21.54 4.23
N ILE A 26 -19.39 -21.42 5.53
CA ILE A 26 -18.81 -20.37 6.37
C ILE A 26 -17.28 -20.54 6.47
N ALA A 27 -16.79 -21.75 6.66
CA ALA A 27 -15.37 -22.05 6.76
C ALA A 27 -14.61 -21.69 5.45
N LEU A 28 -15.16 -22.05 4.29
CA LEU A 28 -14.58 -21.72 2.99
C LEU A 28 -14.60 -20.21 2.72
N GLY A 29 -15.70 -19.53 3.02
CA GLY A 29 -15.82 -18.07 2.86
C GLY A 29 -14.84 -17.31 3.75
N GLY A 30 -14.66 -17.75 4.99
CA GLY A 30 -13.72 -17.14 5.93
C GLY A 30 -12.25 -17.27 5.49
N ALA A 31 -11.85 -18.45 4.99
CA ALA A 31 -10.49 -18.69 4.53
C ALA A 31 -10.10 -17.79 3.34
N LEU A 32 -11.00 -17.59 2.38
CA LEU A 32 -10.75 -16.70 1.24
C LEU A 32 -10.63 -15.23 1.64
N SER A 33 -11.40 -14.79 2.63
CA SER A 33 -11.37 -13.42 3.12
C SER A 33 -10.06 -13.10 3.85
N MET A 34 -9.54 -14.02 4.67
CA MET A 34 -8.26 -13.84 5.36
C MET A 34 -7.08 -13.71 4.39
N GLY A 35 -7.06 -14.48 3.30
CA GLY A 35 -6.01 -14.37 2.28
C GLY A 35 -5.93 -12.99 1.65
N LYS A 36 -7.07 -12.38 1.31
CA LYS A 36 -7.13 -11.02 0.77
C LYS A 36 -6.67 -9.96 1.78
N ILE A 37 -7.07 -10.08 3.03
CA ILE A 37 -6.67 -9.15 4.08
C ILE A 37 -5.14 -9.15 4.27
N MET A 38 -4.52 -10.32 4.34
CA MET A 38 -3.06 -10.45 4.46
C MET A 38 -2.32 -9.81 3.27
N GLN A 39 -2.83 -9.98 2.06
CA GLN A 39 -2.26 -9.39 0.86
C GLN A 39 -2.31 -7.86 0.91
N VAL A 40 -3.46 -7.29 1.29
CA VAL A 40 -3.63 -5.83 1.42
C VAL A 40 -2.73 -5.25 2.51
N GLN A 41 -2.63 -5.92 3.66
CA GLN A 41 -1.75 -5.49 4.75
C GLN A 41 -0.28 -5.49 4.34
N ARG A 42 0.18 -6.54 3.65
CA ARG A 42 1.54 -6.60 3.13
C ARG A 42 1.83 -5.46 2.17
N GLN A 43 0.91 -5.19 1.27
CA GLN A 43 1.03 -4.12 0.29
C GLN A 43 1.09 -2.73 0.96
N SER A 44 0.23 -2.48 1.94
CA SER A 44 0.23 -1.24 2.72
C SER A 44 1.55 -1.03 3.49
N ASN A 45 2.10 -2.07 4.08
CA ASN A 45 3.39 -1.99 4.77
C ASN A 45 4.54 -1.66 3.79
N LEU A 46 4.57 -2.27 2.60
CA LEU A 46 5.57 -1.98 1.59
C LEU A 46 5.47 -0.54 1.07
N GLN A 47 4.26 -0.02 0.91
CA GLN A 47 4.04 1.40 0.56
C GLN A 47 4.62 2.35 1.62
N GLN A 48 4.40 2.07 2.90
CA GLN A 48 4.94 2.90 3.98
C GLN A 48 6.46 2.89 4.00
N ILE A 49 7.08 1.72 3.80
CA ILE A 49 8.54 1.59 3.72
C ILE A 49 9.06 2.41 2.53
N ALA A 50 8.47 2.25 1.35
CA ALA A 50 8.86 2.98 0.15
C ALA A 50 8.75 4.49 0.34
N VAL A 51 7.65 4.99 0.92
CA VAL A 51 7.46 6.41 1.19
C VAL A 51 8.52 6.95 2.17
N ASN A 52 8.88 6.16 3.19
CA ASN A 52 9.91 6.56 4.13
C ASN A 52 11.29 6.61 3.47
N GLU A 53 11.65 5.63 2.66
CA GLU A 53 12.90 5.63 1.89
C GLU A 53 12.97 6.80 0.90
N LEU A 54 11.91 7.06 0.16
CA LEU A 54 11.84 8.23 -0.73
C LEU A 54 11.97 9.56 0.03
N ARG A 55 11.37 9.66 1.22
CA ARG A 55 11.53 10.86 2.07
C ARG A 55 12.95 11.00 2.61
N ASN A 56 13.60 9.92 2.99
CA ASN A 56 14.99 9.93 3.43
C ASN A 56 15.88 10.40 2.28
N LEU A 57 15.69 9.88 1.09
CA LEU A 57 16.42 10.27 -0.10
C LEU A 57 16.24 11.79 -0.41
N LEU A 58 15.01 12.30 -0.29
CA LEU A 58 14.73 13.74 -0.44
C LEU A 58 15.43 14.59 0.62
N ARG A 59 15.58 14.09 1.83
CA ARG A 59 16.23 14.84 2.93
C ARG A 59 17.74 14.86 2.80
N GLU A 60 18.33 13.75 2.34
CA GLU A 60 19.79 13.61 2.22
C GLU A 60 20.32 14.25 0.94
N ASP A 61 19.70 14.01 -0.19
CA ASP A 61 20.22 14.38 -1.51
C ASP A 61 19.27 15.28 -2.32
N GLY A 62 18.16 15.73 -1.74
CA GLY A 62 17.08 16.39 -2.47
C GLY A 62 17.50 17.52 -3.43
N GLN A 63 18.46 18.36 -3.04
CA GLN A 63 18.96 19.41 -3.93
C GLN A 63 19.87 18.85 -5.03
N LYS A 64 20.75 17.90 -4.68
CA LYS A 64 21.72 17.30 -5.60
C LYS A 64 21.04 16.49 -6.72
N LEU A 65 19.87 15.91 -6.44
CA LEU A 65 19.12 15.14 -7.43
C LEU A 65 18.73 15.95 -8.67
N CYS A 66 18.67 17.29 -8.55
CA CYS A 66 18.31 18.18 -9.64
C CYS A 66 19.52 18.97 -10.20
N GLU A 67 20.75 18.72 -9.75
CA GLU A 67 21.94 19.41 -10.26
C GLU A 67 22.39 18.91 -11.61
N THR A 68 22.08 17.64 -11.93
CA THR A 68 22.40 17.01 -13.22
C THR A 68 21.23 17.04 -14.17
N SER A 69 21.49 17.18 -15.45
CA SER A 69 20.48 17.11 -16.50
C SER A 69 20.88 16.06 -17.56
N PRO A 70 20.17 14.94 -17.67
CA PRO A 70 18.97 14.53 -16.91
C PRO A 70 19.29 14.22 -15.43
N PRO A 71 18.29 14.30 -14.54
CA PRO A 71 18.44 13.94 -13.13
C PRO A 71 18.91 12.51 -12.98
N GLU A 72 19.80 12.28 -12.03
CA GLU A 72 20.26 10.93 -11.71
C GLU A 72 19.09 10.11 -11.16
N ALA A 73 18.97 8.85 -11.59
CA ALA A 73 17.92 7.95 -11.14
C ALA A 73 18.44 7.10 -9.96
N PRO A 74 18.23 7.52 -8.72
CA PRO A 74 18.66 6.79 -7.55
C PRO A 74 17.91 5.47 -7.41
N GLN A 75 18.48 4.54 -6.66
CA GLN A 75 17.86 3.27 -6.33
C GLN A 75 17.54 3.23 -4.84
N ILE A 76 16.42 2.63 -4.51
CA ILE A 76 16.03 2.30 -3.13
C ILE A 76 15.88 0.80 -3.02
N GLU A 77 16.30 0.24 -1.88
CA GLU A 77 16.14 -1.17 -1.60
C GLU A 77 14.86 -1.42 -0.81
N ILE A 78 13.95 -2.22 -1.35
CA ILE A 78 12.72 -2.61 -0.68
C ILE A 78 12.58 -4.12 -0.71
N ASN A 79 12.59 -4.75 0.46
CA ASN A 79 12.46 -6.19 0.62
C ASN A 79 13.53 -6.99 -0.17
N GLY A 80 14.78 -6.50 -0.18
CA GLY A 80 15.90 -7.13 -0.90
C GLY A 80 15.86 -6.96 -2.42
N LYS A 81 15.04 -6.03 -2.92
CA LYS A 81 14.95 -5.69 -4.35
C LYS A 81 15.29 -4.23 -4.56
N ASP A 82 16.24 -3.98 -5.46
CA ASP A 82 16.57 -2.62 -5.88
C ASP A 82 15.51 -2.08 -6.84
N ILE A 83 14.98 -0.91 -6.52
CA ILE A 83 13.94 -0.25 -7.28
C ILE A 83 14.45 1.09 -7.75
N THR A 84 14.40 1.33 -9.04
CA THR A 84 14.79 2.60 -9.63
C THR A 84 13.74 3.67 -9.35
N VAL A 85 14.19 4.81 -8.83
CA VAL A 85 13.36 5.96 -8.54
C VAL A 85 13.47 6.97 -9.68
N ASN A 86 12.34 7.38 -10.22
CA ASN A 86 12.29 8.45 -11.21
C ASN A 86 12.28 9.79 -10.49
N VAL A 87 13.18 10.67 -10.89
CA VAL A 87 13.30 12.03 -10.37
C VAL A 87 12.78 13.02 -11.40
N THR A 88 11.84 13.86 -11.00
CA THR A 88 11.33 14.95 -11.80
C THR A 88 11.57 16.27 -11.08
N CYS A 89 12.28 17.19 -11.71
CA CYS A 89 12.62 18.47 -11.14
C CYS A 89 11.70 19.56 -11.69
N THR A 90 10.88 20.12 -10.84
CA THR A 90 9.91 21.16 -11.23
C THR A 90 10.37 22.51 -10.68
N PRO A 91 10.66 23.50 -11.55
CA PRO A 91 10.92 24.84 -11.11
C PRO A 91 9.64 25.50 -10.59
N SER A 92 9.70 26.11 -9.43
CA SER A 92 8.63 26.93 -8.87
C SER A 92 9.16 28.28 -8.41
N THR A 93 8.37 29.32 -8.59
CA THR A 93 8.74 30.66 -8.12
C THR A 93 8.02 30.93 -6.81
N ILE A 94 8.80 31.22 -5.78
CA ILE A 94 8.27 31.66 -4.50
C ILE A 94 8.60 33.13 -4.29
N ARG A 95 7.66 33.87 -3.71
CA ARG A 95 7.86 35.27 -3.35
C ARG A 95 8.24 35.40 -1.88
N VAL A 96 9.43 35.94 -1.65
CA VAL A 96 9.90 36.26 -0.29
C VAL A 96 9.96 37.77 -0.16
N GLY A 97 8.97 38.35 0.49
CA GLY A 97 8.82 39.81 0.57
C GLY A 97 8.51 40.42 -0.81
N THR A 98 9.40 41.21 -1.35
CA THR A 98 9.31 41.88 -2.67
C THR A 98 10.12 41.18 -3.76
N THR A 99 10.86 40.12 -3.41
CA THR A 99 11.76 39.43 -4.35
C THR A 99 11.18 38.05 -4.75
N ASP A 100 11.16 37.82 -6.04
CA ASP A 100 10.78 36.52 -6.59
C ASP A 100 12.05 35.64 -6.67
N THR A 101 12.01 34.48 -6.02
CA THR A 101 13.11 33.50 -6.00
C THR A 101 12.64 32.21 -6.66
N GLN A 102 13.41 31.73 -7.63
CA GLN A 102 13.16 30.41 -8.23
C GLN A 102 13.76 29.31 -7.35
N ILE A 103 12.95 28.33 -7.05
CA ILE A 103 13.38 27.11 -6.39
C ILE A 103 13.07 25.91 -7.30
N ILE A 104 13.94 24.92 -7.26
CA ILE A 104 13.72 23.65 -7.94
C ILE A 104 13.31 22.63 -6.90
N SER A 105 12.15 22.05 -7.09
CA SER A 105 11.61 21.05 -6.18
C SER A 105 11.67 19.66 -6.83
N PRO A 106 12.44 18.72 -6.27
CA PRO A 106 12.45 17.34 -6.74
C PRO A 106 11.16 16.61 -6.36
N VAL A 107 10.63 15.85 -7.29
CA VAL A 107 9.53 14.92 -7.09
C VAL A 107 10.05 13.52 -7.40
N LEU A 108 9.97 12.64 -6.43
CA LEU A 108 10.39 11.25 -6.56
C LEU A 108 9.19 10.36 -6.83
N SER A 109 9.30 9.49 -7.82
CA SER A 109 8.23 8.55 -8.13
C SER A 109 8.77 7.17 -8.46
N VAL A 110 8.03 6.14 -8.04
CA VAL A 110 8.24 4.75 -8.46
C VAL A 110 7.10 4.37 -9.38
N LYS A 111 7.43 3.99 -10.61
CA LYS A 111 6.48 3.69 -11.68
C LYS A 111 6.76 2.31 -12.30
N GLY A 112 5.82 1.83 -13.10
CA GLY A 112 5.95 0.61 -13.88
C GLY A 112 5.48 -0.65 -13.16
N GLU A 113 5.96 -1.80 -13.62
CA GLU A 113 5.53 -3.11 -13.13
C GLU A 113 5.92 -3.35 -11.66
N ASP A 114 7.09 -2.85 -11.24
CA ASP A 114 7.54 -2.98 -9.85
C ASP A 114 6.61 -2.23 -8.89
N ALA A 115 6.17 -1.03 -9.28
CA ALA A 115 5.20 -0.26 -8.49
C ALA A 115 3.86 -0.98 -8.38
N LYS A 116 3.36 -1.56 -9.47
CA LYS A 116 2.10 -2.30 -9.48
C LYS A 116 2.16 -3.58 -8.65
N GLN A 117 3.23 -4.36 -8.77
CA GLN A 117 3.39 -5.63 -8.05
C GLN A 117 3.61 -5.44 -6.56
N LEU A 118 4.44 -4.48 -6.16
CA LEU A 118 4.81 -4.27 -4.76
C LEU A 118 3.82 -3.40 -4.01
N PHE A 119 3.30 -2.37 -4.67
CA PHE A 119 2.51 -1.32 -4.03
C PHE A 119 1.06 -1.25 -4.53
N GLY A 120 0.71 -1.98 -5.59
CA GLY A 120 -0.61 -1.93 -6.23
C GLY A 120 -0.84 -0.70 -7.10
N GLY A 121 0.16 0.15 -7.27
CA GLY A 121 0.08 1.36 -8.07
C GLY A 121 1.33 2.21 -7.97
N GLU A 122 1.34 3.33 -8.65
CA GLU A 122 2.46 4.27 -8.61
C GLU A 122 2.51 5.00 -7.26
N ILE A 123 3.74 5.26 -6.79
CA ILE A 123 4.00 6.07 -5.59
C ILE A 123 4.75 7.32 -6.02
N GLU A 124 4.28 8.46 -5.56
CA GLU A 124 4.92 9.76 -5.79
C GLU A 124 5.07 10.50 -4.47
N VAL A 125 6.28 11.00 -4.22
CA VAL A 125 6.61 11.81 -3.03
C VAL A 125 7.31 13.08 -3.50
N GLY A 126 6.75 14.21 -3.18
CA GLY A 126 7.30 15.51 -3.53
C GLY A 126 6.89 16.58 -2.52
N ASN A 127 7.16 17.82 -2.84
CA ASN A 127 6.88 18.97 -1.98
C ASN A 127 5.37 19.27 -1.84
N THR A 128 4.52 18.57 -2.57
CA THR A 128 3.06 18.67 -2.48
C THR A 128 2.48 17.28 -2.31
N LEU A 129 1.80 17.09 -1.15
CA LEU A 129 0.82 16.04 -0.85
C LEU A 129 0.97 14.70 -1.61
N LEU A 130 1.17 13.65 -0.84
CA LEU A 130 1.06 12.25 -1.28
C LEU A 130 -0.13 12.07 -2.26
N LYS A 131 0.15 11.95 -3.55
CA LYS A 131 -0.79 11.35 -4.48
C LYS A 131 -0.49 9.85 -4.53
N VAL A 132 -1.28 9.08 -3.81
CA VAL A 132 -1.45 7.66 -4.11
C VAL A 132 -2.31 7.61 -5.36
N GLY A 133 -1.77 7.05 -6.46
CA GLY A 133 -2.47 7.00 -7.72
C GLY A 133 -3.83 6.31 -7.58
N ASP A 134 -4.88 7.02 -7.98
CA ASP A 134 -6.17 6.42 -8.24
C ASP A 134 -5.99 5.36 -9.33
N THR A 135 -6.17 4.11 -8.97
CA THR A 135 -6.42 3.07 -9.95
C THR A 135 -7.86 3.21 -10.42
N PRO A 136 -8.12 3.32 -11.73
CA PRO A 136 -9.48 3.25 -12.25
C PRO A 136 -10.12 1.89 -11.98
#